data_6a204e2f79542be4d2259239ba5242eb
#
_entry.id   6a204e2f79542be4d2259239ba5242eb
#
_cell.length_a   1.000
_cell.length_b   1.000
_cell.length_c   1.000
_cell.angle_alpha   90.00
_cell.angle_beta   90.00
_cell.angle_gamma   90.00
#
_symmetry.space_group_name_H-M   'P 1'
#
loop_
_entity.id
_entity.type
_entity.pdbx_description
1 polymer ?
#
loop_
_entity_poly.entity_id
_entity_poly.type
_entity_poly.pdbx_seq_one_letter_code
_entity_poly.pdbx_strand_id
1 'polypeptide(L)'
;MSEVRREGNKFCQDICVPCYHTDASCYLKPAAFMDMAQEIAYWAATGLGFGYDDLHVHHTAWVLSRMHFHFENPPKWRDEVTLVTWHKGADGLFYLRDFYLQGADGSRLVTCTSSWVVIDEQTRRLVRPEELQDLLNVGRGLDDAIEERAPKVTMPRGAEPEFAGEHTVVYSDVDIIGHTNNARYMVWAMDCLDLETVSARRVRDVYVNFNKETTPGTTVQLFRLQAEEDGATVCYVEGRVDGKSAFSVKLVF
;
A
#
# COMPACT_ATOMS: atom_id res chain seq x y z
N MET A 1 -12.74 -15.72 -6.62
CA MET A 1 -12.14 -15.25 -5.38
C MET A 1 -12.87 -15.93 -4.24
N SER A 2 -12.16 -16.39 -3.20
CA SER A 2 -12.81 -16.90 -1.99
C SER A 2 -13.55 -15.76 -1.29
N GLU A 3 -14.61 -16.11 -0.58
CA GLU A 3 -15.42 -15.16 0.18
C GLU A 3 -14.60 -14.55 1.33
N VAL A 4 -14.77 -13.24 1.57
CA VAL A 4 -14.21 -12.58 2.74
C VAL A 4 -15.07 -12.90 3.95
N ARG A 5 -14.48 -13.54 4.95
CA ARG A 5 -15.16 -13.88 6.21
C ARG A 5 -14.75 -12.95 7.33
N ARG A 6 -15.64 -12.70 8.26
CA ARG A 6 -15.36 -11.88 9.45
C ARG A 6 -15.15 -12.78 10.68
N GLU A 7 -14.05 -12.56 11.37
CA GLU A 7 -13.67 -13.24 12.62
C GLU A 7 -13.45 -12.20 13.72
N GLY A 8 -14.49 -11.89 14.48
CA GLY A 8 -14.47 -10.80 15.46
C GLY A 8 -14.33 -9.43 14.76
N ASN A 9 -13.21 -8.75 15.00
CA ASN A 9 -12.88 -7.48 14.36
C ASN A 9 -11.93 -7.64 13.16
N LYS A 10 -11.53 -8.86 12.83
CA LYS A 10 -10.67 -9.18 11.68
C LYS A 10 -11.51 -9.67 10.50
N PHE A 11 -11.01 -9.36 9.31
CA PHE A 11 -11.55 -9.88 8.06
C PHE A 11 -10.48 -10.73 7.40
N CYS A 12 -10.87 -11.90 6.92
CA CYS A 12 -9.97 -12.94 6.43
C CYS A 12 -10.39 -13.39 5.04
N GLN A 13 -9.44 -13.67 4.18
CA GLN A 13 -9.65 -14.21 2.85
C GLN A 13 -8.59 -15.27 2.52
N ASP A 14 -9.01 -16.47 2.15
CA ASP A 14 -8.09 -17.51 1.71
C ASP A 14 -7.79 -17.33 0.22
N ILE A 15 -6.50 -17.40 -0.13
CA ILE A 15 -5.99 -17.10 -1.46
C ILE A 15 -4.99 -18.18 -1.87
N CYS A 16 -5.20 -18.78 -3.05
CA CYS A 16 -4.14 -19.51 -3.74
C CYS A 16 -3.39 -18.50 -4.60
N VAL A 17 -2.10 -18.29 -4.35
CA VAL A 17 -1.29 -17.27 -5.03
C VAL A 17 -1.24 -17.53 -6.54
N PRO A 18 -1.84 -16.66 -7.39
CA PRO A 18 -1.91 -16.89 -8.82
C PRO A 18 -0.61 -16.49 -9.54
N CYS A 19 -0.34 -17.11 -10.69
CA CYS A 19 0.91 -16.89 -11.44
C CYS A 19 1.13 -15.42 -11.86
N TYR A 20 0.08 -14.68 -12.20
CA TYR A 20 0.20 -13.28 -12.62
C TYR A 20 0.53 -12.32 -11.47
N HIS A 21 0.38 -12.75 -10.23
CA HIS A 21 0.80 -12.00 -9.03
C HIS A 21 2.26 -12.26 -8.64
N THR A 22 2.96 -13.16 -9.34
CA THR A 22 4.34 -13.53 -9.01
C THR A 22 5.35 -13.00 -10.02
N ASP A 23 6.59 -12.87 -9.58
CA ASP A 23 7.74 -12.54 -10.41
C ASP A 23 8.30 -13.79 -11.16
N ALA A 24 9.40 -13.59 -11.90
CA ALA A 24 10.06 -14.67 -12.63
C ALA A 24 10.68 -15.76 -11.73
N SER A 25 10.87 -15.46 -10.45
CA SER A 25 11.32 -16.41 -9.41
C SER A 25 10.15 -17.04 -8.65
N CYS A 26 8.93 -16.84 -9.14
CA CYS A 26 7.67 -17.32 -8.58
C CYS A 26 7.28 -16.70 -7.22
N TYR A 27 7.90 -15.62 -6.76
CA TYR A 27 7.54 -14.95 -5.52
C TYR A 27 6.50 -13.86 -5.73
N LEU A 28 5.64 -13.66 -4.73
CA LEU A 28 4.64 -12.60 -4.72
C LEU A 28 5.28 -11.22 -4.91
N LYS A 29 4.82 -10.48 -5.93
CA LYS A 29 5.26 -9.11 -6.19
C LYS A 29 4.71 -8.12 -5.16
N PRO A 30 5.49 -7.07 -4.79
CA PRO A 30 5.02 -6.01 -3.89
C PRO A 30 3.69 -5.36 -4.32
N ALA A 31 3.56 -5.03 -5.61
CA ALA A 31 2.33 -4.45 -6.15
C ALA A 31 1.12 -5.40 -6.03
N ALA A 32 1.32 -6.70 -6.23
CA ALA A 32 0.27 -7.70 -6.09
C ALA A 32 -0.23 -7.84 -4.65
N PHE A 33 0.67 -7.71 -3.65
CA PHE A 33 0.26 -7.63 -2.26
C PHE A 33 -0.63 -6.40 -2.02
N MET A 34 -0.29 -5.24 -2.59
CA MET A 34 -1.09 -4.02 -2.47
C MET A 34 -2.48 -4.16 -3.12
N ASP A 35 -2.57 -4.81 -4.30
CA ASP A 35 -3.86 -5.09 -4.95
C ASP A 35 -4.76 -5.96 -4.05
N MET A 36 -4.21 -7.02 -3.45
CA MET A 36 -4.95 -7.88 -2.51
C MET A 36 -5.33 -7.14 -1.23
N ALA A 37 -4.42 -6.36 -0.65
CA ALA A 37 -4.66 -5.59 0.56
C ALA A 37 -5.76 -4.53 0.37
N GLN A 38 -5.78 -3.86 -0.78
CA GLN A 38 -6.81 -2.88 -1.15
C GLN A 38 -8.19 -3.53 -1.24
N GLU A 39 -8.30 -4.68 -1.88
CA GLU A 39 -9.56 -5.40 -2.04
C GLU A 39 -10.14 -5.85 -0.69
N ILE A 40 -9.36 -6.51 0.15
CA ILE A 40 -9.85 -6.93 1.47
C ILE A 40 -10.14 -5.73 2.40
N ALA A 41 -9.42 -4.61 2.27
CA ALA A 41 -9.69 -3.39 3.02
C ALA A 41 -11.06 -2.79 2.66
N TYR A 42 -11.43 -2.82 1.37
CA TYR A 42 -12.73 -2.40 0.89
C TYR A 42 -13.86 -3.23 1.55
N TRP A 43 -13.77 -4.56 1.49
CA TRP A 43 -14.76 -5.45 2.09
C TRP A 43 -14.83 -5.31 3.61
N ALA A 44 -13.69 -5.13 4.25
CA ALA A 44 -13.63 -4.92 5.70
C ALA A 44 -14.28 -3.59 6.10
N ALA A 45 -14.03 -2.50 5.38
CA ALA A 45 -14.64 -1.20 5.63
C ALA A 45 -16.16 -1.26 5.43
N THR A 46 -16.64 -1.88 4.34
CA THR A 46 -18.06 -2.11 4.07
C THR A 46 -18.72 -2.93 5.19
N GLY A 47 -18.08 -4.02 5.63
CA GLY A 47 -18.58 -4.86 6.73
C GLY A 47 -18.59 -4.19 8.09
N LEU A 48 -17.96 -3.03 8.24
CA LEU A 48 -17.93 -2.20 9.43
C LEU A 48 -18.84 -0.95 9.34
N GLY A 49 -19.49 -0.72 8.17
CA GLY A 49 -20.40 0.41 7.95
C GLY A 49 -19.70 1.73 7.64
N PHE A 50 -18.47 1.69 7.12
CA PHE A 50 -17.72 2.86 6.65
C PHE A 50 -16.97 2.59 5.34
N GLY A 51 -17.56 1.76 4.48
CA GLY A 51 -17.07 1.50 3.14
C GLY A 51 -17.26 2.69 2.20
N TYR A 52 -17.00 2.45 0.92
CA TYR A 52 -17.11 3.48 -0.12
C TYR A 52 -18.51 4.10 -0.17
N ASP A 53 -19.56 3.28 -0.22
CA ASP A 53 -20.94 3.74 -0.34
C ASP A 53 -21.38 4.52 0.91
N ASP A 54 -20.96 4.06 2.10
CA ASP A 54 -21.29 4.73 3.38
C ASP A 54 -20.70 6.14 3.45
N LEU A 55 -19.44 6.29 3.01
CA LEU A 55 -18.77 7.59 3.03
C LEU A 55 -19.24 8.52 1.90
N HIS A 56 -19.52 7.96 0.73
CA HIS A 56 -19.95 8.72 -0.44
C HIS A 56 -21.29 9.46 -0.20
N VAL A 57 -22.21 8.87 0.54
CA VAL A 57 -23.47 9.54 0.99
C VAL A 57 -23.18 10.83 1.75
N HIS A 58 -22.05 10.91 2.44
CA HIS A 58 -21.61 12.09 3.20
C HIS A 58 -20.60 12.95 2.43
N HIS A 59 -20.41 12.72 1.13
CA HIS A 59 -19.42 13.39 0.29
C HIS A 59 -18.00 13.28 0.85
N THR A 60 -17.67 12.17 1.46
CA THR A 60 -16.33 11.89 1.99
C THR A 60 -15.73 10.65 1.35
N ALA A 61 -14.40 10.58 1.32
CA ALA A 61 -13.68 9.46 0.73
C ALA A 61 -12.42 9.09 1.53
N TRP A 62 -12.10 7.80 1.54
CA TRP A 62 -10.83 7.31 2.03
C TRP A 62 -9.70 7.63 1.06
N VAL A 63 -8.59 8.12 1.58
CA VAL A 63 -7.34 8.29 0.84
C VAL A 63 -6.22 7.56 1.59
N LEU A 64 -5.58 6.61 0.93
CA LEU A 64 -4.38 5.97 1.43
C LEU A 64 -3.23 6.98 1.37
N SER A 65 -2.62 7.26 2.52
CA SER A 65 -1.51 8.21 2.63
C SER A 65 -0.17 7.52 2.67
N ARG A 66 -0.06 6.44 3.45
CA ARG A 66 1.21 5.71 3.64
C ARG A 66 0.97 4.24 3.84
N MET A 67 1.96 3.44 3.45
CA MET A 67 1.97 2.01 3.68
C MET A 67 3.40 1.55 3.98
N HIS A 68 3.56 0.66 4.95
CA HIS A 68 4.77 -0.09 5.21
C HIS A 68 4.43 -1.55 5.28
N PHE A 69 5.12 -2.38 4.51
CA PHE A 69 4.99 -3.82 4.61
C PHE A 69 6.35 -4.51 4.56
N HIS A 70 6.45 -5.56 5.34
CA HIS A 70 7.63 -6.37 5.55
C HIS A 70 7.38 -7.78 5.05
N PHE A 71 8.28 -8.28 4.24
CA PHE A 71 8.29 -9.65 3.74
C PHE A 71 9.23 -10.50 4.62
N GLU A 72 8.66 -11.25 5.55
CA GLU A 72 9.41 -12.26 6.31
C GLU A 72 9.83 -13.41 5.39
N ASN A 73 8.84 -13.96 4.70
CA ASN A 73 9.02 -15.07 3.76
C ASN A 73 7.96 -14.96 2.67
N PRO A 74 8.21 -14.19 1.59
CA PRO A 74 7.19 -13.93 0.57
C PRO A 74 6.67 -15.24 -0.02
N PRO A 75 5.33 -15.39 -0.11
CA PRO A 75 4.75 -16.61 -0.65
C PRO A 75 5.03 -16.74 -2.13
N LYS A 76 4.96 -17.99 -2.61
CA LYS A 76 5.19 -18.36 -4.00
C LYS A 76 3.89 -18.65 -4.73
N TRP A 77 4.00 -18.73 -6.03
CA TRP A 77 2.95 -19.26 -6.88
C TRP A 77 2.44 -20.61 -6.37
N ARG A 78 1.12 -20.73 -6.25
CA ARG A 78 0.36 -21.88 -5.73
C ARG A 78 0.39 -22.04 -4.21
N ASP A 79 1.09 -21.21 -3.46
CA ASP A 79 0.97 -21.26 -2.01
C ASP A 79 -0.46 -20.88 -1.60
N GLU A 80 -1.00 -21.65 -0.65
CA GLU A 80 -2.26 -21.37 0.01
C GLU A 80 -1.98 -20.45 1.21
N VAL A 81 -2.56 -19.26 1.19
CA VAL A 81 -2.35 -18.24 2.22
C VAL A 81 -3.67 -17.65 2.69
N THR A 82 -3.70 -17.13 3.90
CA THR A 82 -4.83 -16.34 4.40
C THR A 82 -4.40 -14.89 4.55
N LEU A 83 -5.05 -13.99 3.81
CA LEU A 83 -4.90 -12.54 4.00
C LEU A 83 -5.86 -12.09 5.10
N VAL A 84 -5.35 -11.36 6.08
CA VAL A 84 -6.11 -10.87 7.23
C VAL A 84 -5.92 -9.36 7.36
N THR A 85 -6.99 -8.64 7.67
CA THR A 85 -6.96 -7.19 7.93
C THR A 85 -7.88 -6.78 9.07
N TRP A 86 -7.54 -5.69 9.75
CA TRP A 86 -8.38 -5.02 10.74
C TRP A 86 -8.05 -3.53 10.86
N HIS A 87 -9.04 -2.77 11.30
CA HIS A 87 -8.85 -1.38 11.66
C HIS A 87 -8.33 -1.30 13.09
N LYS A 88 -7.23 -0.59 13.34
CA LYS A 88 -6.58 -0.51 14.67
C LYS A 88 -6.77 0.83 15.39
N GLY A 89 -7.63 1.72 14.86
CA GLY A 89 -7.94 3.00 15.46
C GLY A 89 -7.34 4.18 14.71
N ALA A 90 -7.17 5.32 15.40
CA ALA A 90 -6.60 6.52 14.84
C ALA A 90 -5.39 7.00 15.62
N ASP A 91 -4.44 7.64 14.92
CA ASP A 91 -3.28 8.33 15.47
C ASP A 91 -3.13 9.70 14.79
N GLY A 92 -3.44 10.76 15.51
CA GLY A 92 -3.50 12.12 14.99
C GLY A 92 -4.56 12.25 13.90
N LEU A 93 -4.16 12.56 12.68
CA LEU A 93 -5.06 12.70 11.52
C LEU A 93 -5.25 11.38 10.74
N PHE A 94 -4.59 10.30 11.14
CA PHE A 94 -4.58 9.04 10.41
C PHE A 94 -5.49 8.01 11.07
N TYR A 95 -6.24 7.31 10.24
CA TYR A 95 -6.86 6.04 10.58
C TYR A 95 -5.88 4.94 10.19
N LEU A 96 -5.63 4.00 11.11
CA LEU A 96 -4.65 2.95 10.93
C LEU A 96 -5.32 1.62 10.63
N ARG A 97 -4.76 0.88 9.68
CA ARG A 97 -5.21 -0.46 9.31
C ARG A 97 -4.01 -1.36 9.14
N ASP A 98 -4.07 -2.51 9.76
CA ASP A 98 -3.05 -3.55 9.66
C ASP A 98 -3.50 -4.71 8.79
N PHE A 99 -2.50 -5.42 8.26
CA PHE A 99 -2.68 -6.61 7.45
C PHE A 99 -1.58 -7.61 7.77
N TYR A 100 -1.87 -8.88 7.49
CA TYR A 100 -0.84 -9.88 7.32
C TYR A 100 -1.27 -10.95 6.33
N LEU A 101 -0.29 -11.55 5.65
CA LEU A 101 -0.43 -12.84 4.98
C LEU A 101 0.09 -13.94 5.92
N GLN A 102 -0.69 -14.98 6.07
CA GLN A 102 -0.37 -16.13 6.89
C GLN A 102 -0.34 -17.39 6.03
N GLY A 103 0.70 -18.20 6.22
CA GLY A 103 0.80 -19.53 5.60
C GLY A 103 -0.13 -20.54 6.25
N ALA A 104 -0.30 -21.70 5.62
CA ALA A 104 -1.13 -22.78 6.12
C ALA A 104 -0.65 -23.34 7.47
N ASP A 105 0.62 -23.18 7.81
CA ASP A 105 1.24 -23.55 9.08
C ASP A 105 1.05 -22.48 10.18
N GLY A 106 0.40 -21.37 9.89
CA GLY A 106 0.20 -20.24 10.80
C GLY A 106 1.36 -19.25 10.84
N SER A 107 2.42 -19.45 10.07
CA SER A 107 3.56 -18.52 10.02
C SER A 107 3.16 -17.19 9.36
N ARG A 108 3.74 -16.08 9.84
CA ARG A 108 3.59 -14.77 9.19
C ARG A 108 4.53 -14.71 7.99
N LEU A 109 3.96 -14.48 6.82
CA LEU A 109 4.71 -14.38 5.56
C LEU A 109 4.95 -12.92 5.15
N VAL A 110 3.95 -12.08 5.38
CA VAL A 110 4.00 -10.63 5.16
C VAL A 110 3.25 -9.95 6.28
N THR A 111 3.80 -8.89 6.85
CA THR A 111 3.12 -7.98 7.77
C THR A 111 3.02 -6.59 7.18
N CYS A 112 1.96 -5.85 7.50
CA CYS A 112 1.76 -4.52 6.92
C CYS A 112 0.97 -3.61 7.85
N THR A 113 1.34 -2.34 7.86
CA THR A 113 0.54 -1.25 8.42
C THR A 113 0.30 -0.17 7.38
N SER A 114 -0.86 0.44 7.42
CA SER A 114 -1.25 1.52 6.51
C SER A 114 -1.90 2.67 7.25
N SER A 115 -1.70 3.88 6.74
CA SER A 115 -2.22 5.13 7.30
C SER A 115 -3.14 5.79 6.28
N TRP A 116 -4.38 5.98 6.65
CA TRP A 116 -5.44 6.53 5.82
C TRP A 116 -5.92 7.87 6.37
N VAL A 117 -6.43 8.71 5.49
CA VAL A 117 -7.14 9.93 5.87
C VAL A 117 -8.51 9.93 5.20
N VAL A 118 -9.45 10.66 5.79
CA VAL A 118 -10.73 10.96 5.17
C VAL A 118 -10.68 12.38 4.63
N ILE A 119 -11.15 12.57 3.42
CA ILE A 119 -11.30 13.88 2.80
C ILE A 119 -12.76 14.16 2.46
N ASP A 120 -13.14 15.41 2.52
CA ASP A 120 -14.35 15.91 1.90
C ASP A 120 -14.11 16.03 0.39
N GLU A 121 -14.94 15.38 -0.43
CA GLU A 121 -14.77 15.28 -1.89
C GLU A 121 -14.95 16.62 -2.61
N GLN A 122 -15.77 17.52 -2.05
CA GLN A 122 -16.08 18.81 -2.66
C GLN A 122 -15.04 19.86 -2.34
N THR A 123 -14.62 19.95 -1.06
CA THR A 123 -13.65 20.96 -0.60
C THR A 123 -12.22 20.47 -0.63
N ARG A 124 -11.98 19.17 -0.80
CA ARG A 124 -10.68 18.48 -0.74
C ARG A 124 -9.94 18.68 0.60
N ARG A 125 -10.67 19.02 1.66
CA ARG A 125 -10.13 19.18 3.00
C ARG A 125 -10.16 17.88 3.78
N LEU A 126 -9.21 17.73 4.68
CA LEU A 126 -9.18 16.61 5.61
C LEU A 126 -10.36 16.71 6.59
N VAL A 127 -11.09 15.62 6.75
CA VAL A 127 -12.08 15.42 7.82
C VAL A 127 -11.32 14.81 9.00
N ARG A 128 -11.44 15.47 10.16
CA ARG A 128 -10.69 15.03 11.34
C ARG A 128 -11.35 13.81 11.98
N PRO A 129 -10.57 12.89 12.57
CA PRO A 129 -11.12 11.71 13.24
C PRO A 129 -12.15 12.05 14.32
N GLU A 130 -12.02 13.18 15.03
CA GLU A 130 -12.97 13.61 16.05
C GLU A 130 -14.37 13.91 15.47
N GLU A 131 -14.45 14.21 14.17
CA GLU A 131 -15.71 14.44 13.46
C GLU A 131 -16.40 13.13 13.07
N LEU A 132 -15.66 12.00 13.11
CA LEU A 132 -16.10 10.65 12.75
C LEU A 132 -15.94 9.69 13.93
N GLN A 133 -16.45 10.08 15.11
CA GLN A 133 -16.22 9.35 16.38
C GLN A 133 -16.66 7.88 16.34
N ASP A 134 -17.68 7.57 15.56
CA ASP A 134 -18.15 6.18 15.41
C ASP A 134 -17.09 5.27 14.81
N LEU A 135 -16.23 5.81 13.93
CA LEU A 135 -15.11 5.07 13.32
C LEU A 135 -13.94 4.84 14.30
N LEU A 136 -13.77 5.72 15.29
CA LEU A 136 -12.67 5.65 16.26
C LEU A 136 -12.78 4.47 17.21
N ASN A 137 -13.99 4.00 17.47
CA ASN A 137 -14.25 2.95 18.45
C ASN A 137 -14.20 1.54 17.85
N VAL A 138 -14.15 1.43 16.52
CA VAL A 138 -14.12 0.15 15.83
C VAL A 138 -12.68 -0.41 15.81
N GLY A 139 -12.50 -1.63 16.25
CA GLY A 139 -11.23 -2.35 16.15
C GLY A 139 -10.15 -2.00 17.18
N ARG A 140 -10.45 -1.13 18.17
CA ARG A 140 -9.51 -0.82 19.25
C ARG A 140 -9.19 -2.04 20.10
N GLY A 141 -7.92 -2.19 20.45
CA GLY A 141 -7.44 -3.26 21.36
C GLY A 141 -7.06 -4.55 20.66
N LEU A 142 -6.93 -4.55 19.34
CA LEU A 142 -6.35 -5.67 18.59
C LEU A 142 -4.83 -5.61 18.58
N ASP A 143 -4.22 -6.78 18.34
CA ASP A 143 -2.77 -6.88 18.14
C ASP A 143 -2.31 -6.04 16.95
N ASP A 144 -1.08 -5.56 17.01
CA ASP A 144 -0.41 -4.88 15.92
C ASP A 144 0.28 -5.91 14.99
N ALA A 145 0.13 -5.75 13.68
CA ALA A 145 1.00 -6.45 12.72
C ALA A 145 2.37 -5.76 12.66
N ILE A 146 2.36 -4.43 12.68
CA ILE A 146 3.52 -3.56 12.87
C ILE A 146 3.11 -2.50 13.88
N GLU A 147 3.85 -2.37 15.00
CA GLU A 147 3.51 -1.47 16.09
C GLU A 147 3.51 -0.01 15.63
N GLU A 148 4.57 0.38 14.93
CA GLU A 148 4.75 1.73 14.45
C GLU A 148 3.90 1.99 13.19
N ARG A 149 3.33 3.18 13.08
CA ARG A 149 2.65 3.58 11.84
C ARG A 149 3.67 3.74 10.70
N ALA A 150 3.20 3.58 9.45
CA ALA A 150 4.01 3.75 8.25
C ALA A 150 4.72 5.13 8.25
N PRO A 151 6.07 5.17 8.20
CA PRO A 151 6.85 6.40 8.28
C PRO A 151 6.71 7.24 7.00
N LYS A 152 7.13 8.50 7.09
CA LYS A 152 7.26 9.34 5.91
C LYS A 152 8.54 8.98 5.16
N VAL A 153 8.43 8.67 3.88
CA VAL A 153 9.54 8.47 2.96
C VAL A 153 9.88 9.79 2.26
N THR A 154 11.15 10.13 2.25
CA THR A 154 11.68 11.28 1.49
C THR A 154 13.02 10.90 0.91
N MET A 155 13.35 11.43 -0.27
CA MET A 155 14.71 11.32 -0.79
C MET A 155 15.73 11.83 0.24
N PRO A 156 16.86 11.15 0.43
CA PRO A 156 17.95 11.60 1.30
C PRO A 156 18.40 13.02 0.93
N ARG A 157 18.64 13.86 1.93
CA ARG A 157 19.06 15.25 1.72
C ARG A 157 20.44 15.30 1.07
N GLY A 158 20.58 16.14 0.05
CA GLY A 158 21.86 16.32 -0.67
C GLY A 158 22.16 15.20 -1.66
N ALA A 159 21.29 14.21 -1.80
CA ALA A 159 21.42 13.20 -2.84
C ALA A 159 20.94 13.77 -4.19
N GLU A 160 21.59 13.36 -5.26
CA GLU A 160 21.18 13.66 -6.63
C GLU A 160 20.58 12.39 -7.24
N PRO A 161 19.24 12.23 -7.22
CA PRO A 161 18.62 11.05 -7.78
C PRO A 161 18.73 11.04 -9.30
N GLU A 162 18.97 9.88 -9.85
CA GLU A 162 19.03 9.62 -11.28
C GLU A 162 17.62 9.69 -11.90
N PHE A 163 17.48 10.31 -13.05
CA PHE A 163 16.27 10.22 -13.86
C PHE A 163 16.15 8.81 -14.44
N ALA A 164 15.13 8.08 -14.05
CA ALA A 164 14.90 6.69 -14.44
C ALA A 164 13.93 6.55 -15.61
N GLY A 165 13.22 7.62 -15.97
CA GLY A 165 12.24 7.62 -17.06
C GLY A 165 10.97 8.39 -16.72
N GLU A 166 9.95 8.21 -17.53
CA GLU A 166 8.63 8.80 -17.31
C GLU A 166 7.52 7.80 -17.65
N HIS A 167 6.38 7.94 -16.99
CA HIS A 167 5.18 7.18 -17.28
C HIS A 167 3.99 8.12 -17.46
N THR A 168 3.26 7.98 -18.57
CA THR A 168 1.99 8.68 -18.74
C THR A 168 0.85 7.77 -18.33
N VAL A 169 0.02 8.23 -17.40
CA VAL A 169 -1.14 7.49 -16.88
C VAL A 169 -2.09 7.10 -17.99
N VAL A 170 -2.32 5.80 -18.15
CA VAL A 170 -3.17 5.21 -19.20
C VAL A 170 -4.30 4.37 -18.57
N TYR A 171 -5.18 3.82 -19.42
CA TYR A 171 -6.36 3.04 -19.01
C TYR A 171 -6.06 1.96 -17.97
N SER A 172 -4.96 1.21 -18.12
CA SER A 172 -4.60 0.11 -17.21
C SER A 172 -4.11 0.55 -15.83
N ASP A 173 -3.86 1.83 -15.65
CA ASP A 173 -3.41 2.39 -14.39
C ASP A 173 -4.58 2.86 -13.51
N VAL A 174 -5.77 3.02 -14.09
CA VAL A 174 -6.89 3.74 -13.49
C VAL A 174 -7.81 2.80 -12.74
N ASP A 175 -8.23 3.20 -11.55
CA ASP A 175 -9.19 2.49 -10.70
C ASP A 175 -10.65 2.96 -10.90
N ILE A 176 -11.55 2.43 -10.09
CA ILE A 176 -13.00 2.69 -10.17
C ILE A 176 -13.40 4.14 -9.89
N ILE A 177 -12.52 4.92 -9.23
CA ILE A 177 -12.77 6.34 -8.94
C ILE A 177 -12.12 7.29 -9.97
N GLY A 178 -11.50 6.73 -11.00
CA GLY A 178 -10.91 7.49 -12.11
C GLY A 178 -9.52 8.05 -11.81
N HIS A 179 -8.87 7.61 -10.76
CA HIS A 179 -7.49 7.97 -10.41
C HIS A 179 -6.53 6.82 -10.65
N THR A 180 -5.23 7.10 -10.65
CA THR A 180 -4.22 6.05 -10.66
C THR A 180 -4.37 5.17 -9.43
N ASN A 181 -4.54 3.86 -9.64
CA ASN A 181 -4.57 2.89 -8.55
C ASN A 181 -3.25 2.89 -7.77
N ASN A 182 -3.33 2.83 -6.45
CA ASN A 182 -2.17 2.92 -5.56
C ASN A 182 -1.09 1.87 -5.87
N ALA A 183 -1.47 0.65 -6.26
CA ALA A 183 -0.52 -0.40 -6.61
C ALA A 183 0.26 -0.10 -7.92
N ARG A 184 -0.27 0.76 -8.81
CA ARG A 184 0.44 1.15 -10.04
C ARG A 184 1.71 1.93 -9.73
N TYR A 185 1.68 2.82 -8.74
CA TYR A 185 2.90 3.52 -8.32
C TYR A 185 4.01 2.56 -7.86
N MET A 186 3.64 1.44 -7.24
CA MET A 186 4.59 0.38 -6.89
C MET A 186 5.12 -0.36 -8.11
N VAL A 187 4.27 -0.62 -9.12
CA VAL A 187 4.73 -1.19 -10.41
C VAL A 187 5.77 -0.27 -11.02
N TRP A 188 5.47 1.03 -11.17
CA TRP A 188 6.41 2.00 -11.76
C TRP A 188 7.71 2.11 -10.95
N ALA A 189 7.61 2.05 -9.61
CA ALA A 189 8.79 2.08 -8.76
C ALA A 189 9.69 0.86 -8.97
N MET A 190 9.10 -0.34 -9.07
CA MET A 190 9.85 -1.57 -9.35
C MET A 190 10.44 -1.58 -10.75
N ASP A 191 9.74 -1.03 -11.75
CA ASP A 191 10.20 -0.92 -13.14
C ASP A 191 11.36 0.07 -13.31
N CYS A 192 11.59 0.98 -12.34
CA CYS A 192 12.79 1.82 -12.29
C CYS A 192 14.06 1.07 -11.90
N LEU A 193 13.95 -0.15 -11.37
CA LEU A 193 15.09 -0.91 -10.88
C LEU A 193 15.64 -1.82 -11.97
N ASP A 194 16.95 -2.05 -11.93
CA ASP A 194 17.57 -2.99 -12.87
C ASP A 194 17.07 -4.42 -12.58
N LEU A 195 16.70 -5.15 -13.63
CA LEU A 195 16.16 -6.50 -13.52
C LEU A 195 17.15 -7.45 -12.80
N GLU A 196 18.44 -7.24 -12.97
CA GLU A 196 19.48 -8.00 -12.27
C GLU A 196 19.38 -7.78 -10.74
N THR A 197 19.21 -6.53 -10.30
CA THR A 197 19.07 -6.20 -8.87
C THR A 197 17.86 -6.88 -8.25
N VAL A 198 16.68 -6.75 -8.87
CA VAL A 198 15.44 -7.33 -8.34
C VAL A 198 15.37 -8.85 -8.45
N SER A 199 16.14 -9.44 -9.37
CA SER A 199 16.22 -10.91 -9.52
C SER A 199 17.24 -11.54 -8.56
N ALA A 200 18.31 -10.83 -8.23
CA ALA A 200 19.37 -11.32 -7.33
C ALA A 200 19.02 -11.14 -5.85
N ARG A 201 18.19 -10.15 -5.51
CA ARG A 201 17.87 -9.77 -4.14
C ARG A 201 16.35 -9.64 -3.98
N ARG A 202 15.82 -10.16 -2.88
CA ARG A 202 14.40 -10.00 -2.55
C ARG A 202 14.18 -8.70 -1.78
N VAL A 203 13.11 -8.02 -2.10
CA VAL A 203 12.63 -6.91 -1.29
C VAL A 203 12.20 -7.46 0.06
N ARG A 204 12.74 -6.90 1.13
CA ARG A 204 12.40 -7.21 2.51
C ARG A 204 11.40 -6.21 3.08
N ASP A 205 11.68 -4.92 2.96
CA ASP A 205 10.79 -3.88 3.43
C ASP A 205 10.40 -2.93 2.30
N VAL A 206 9.15 -2.54 2.31
CA VAL A 206 8.58 -1.55 1.37
C VAL A 206 7.89 -0.45 2.14
N TYR A 207 8.29 0.76 1.90
CA TYR A 207 7.64 1.97 2.43
C TYR A 207 7.12 2.80 1.25
N VAL A 208 5.85 3.17 1.30
CA VAL A 208 5.20 3.97 0.24
C VAL A 208 4.51 5.17 0.85
N ASN A 209 4.68 6.34 0.23
CA ASN A 209 3.88 7.52 0.51
C ASN A 209 3.16 7.97 -0.77
N PHE A 210 1.87 8.22 -0.66
CA PHE A 210 1.02 8.79 -1.69
C PHE A 210 0.81 10.27 -1.37
N ASN A 211 1.49 11.15 -2.11
CA ASN A 211 1.55 12.59 -1.82
C ASN A 211 0.54 13.39 -2.64
N LYS A 212 0.25 12.94 -3.86
CA LYS A 212 -0.70 13.56 -4.77
C LYS A 212 -1.25 12.52 -5.74
N GLU A 213 -2.56 12.51 -5.91
CA GLU A 213 -3.21 11.68 -6.92
C GLU A 213 -2.80 12.09 -8.34
N THR A 214 -2.77 11.14 -9.27
CA THR A 214 -2.59 11.37 -10.70
C THR A 214 -3.78 10.80 -11.47
N THR A 215 -4.06 11.37 -12.64
CA THR A 215 -5.24 11.06 -13.47
C THR A 215 -4.80 10.74 -14.90
N PRO A 216 -5.68 10.13 -15.71
CA PRO A 216 -5.37 9.83 -17.13
C PRO A 216 -4.76 11.00 -17.88
N GLY A 217 -3.68 10.72 -18.62
CA GLY A 217 -2.93 11.72 -19.38
C GLY A 217 -1.87 12.48 -18.57
N THR A 218 -1.83 12.34 -17.23
CA THR A 218 -0.74 12.92 -16.42
C THR A 218 0.56 12.20 -16.71
N THR A 219 1.63 12.94 -17.01
CA THR A 219 2.98 12.37 -17.12
C THR A 219 3.72 12.51 -15.80
N VAL A 220 4.20 11.39 -15.26
CA VAL A 220 4.97 11.29 -14.04
C VAL A 220 6.42 11.03 -14.38
N GLN A 221 7.31 11.93 -13.97
CA GLN A 221 8.75 11.75 -14.10
C GLN A 221 9.26 10.90 -12.93
N LEU A 222 10.03 9.86 -13.21
CA LEU A 222 10.52 8.89 -12.25
C LEU A 222 12.00 9.13 -11.97
N PHE A 223 12.35 9.20 -10.71
CA PHE A 223 13.71 9.39 -10.22
C PHE A 223 14.05 8.27 -9.25
N ARG A 224 15.26 7.73 -9.35
CA ARG A 224 15.76 6.67 -8.46
C ARG A 224 17.06 7.06 -7.77
N LEU A 225 17.31 6.50 -6.61
CA LEU A 225 18.56 6.59 -5.88
C LEU A 225 18.82 5.25 -5.20
N GLN A 226 19.97 4.64 -5.44
CA GLN A 226 20.44 3.48 -4.69
C GLN A 226 21.45 3.92 -3.64
N ALA A 227 21.35 3.36 -2.44
CA ALA A 227 22.24 3.64 -1.33
C ALA A 227 22.48 2.36 -0.51
N GLU A 228 23.47 2.38 0.36
CA GLU A 228 23.68 1.38 1.40
C GLU A 228 23.36 2.01 2.76
N GLU A 229 22.43 1.43 3.49
CA GLU A 229 22.02 1.88 4.82
C GLU A 229 22.03 0.70 5.80
N ASP A 230 22.74 0.82 6.90
CA ASP A 230 22.85 -0.21 7.95
C ASP A 230 23.23 -1.61 7.41
N GLY A 231 24.04 -1.64 6.35
CA GLY A 231 24.48 -2.88 5.70
C GLY A 231 23.47 -3.53 4.75
N ALA A 232 22.35 -2.86 4.47
CA ALA A 232 21.35 -3.26 3.50
C ALA A 232 21.40 -2.36 2.26
N THR A 233 21.15 -2.94 1.09
CA THR A 233 20.91 -2.15 -0.13
C THR A 233 19.53 -1.53 -0.06
N VAL A 234 19.46 -0.23 -0.26
CA VAL A 234 18.22 0.55 -0.23
C VAL A 234 18.04 1.27 -1.56
N CYS A 235 16.84 1.19 -2.12
CA CYS A 235 16.45 1.96 -3.30
C CYS A 235 15.32 2.92 -2.97
N TYR A 236 15.53 4.20 -3.27
CA TYR A 236 14.50 5.23 -3.24
C TYR A 236 13.99 5.47 -4.66
N VAL A 237 12.68 5.54 -4.80
CA VAL A 237 12.03 5.96 -6.05
C VAL A 237 11.03 7.06 -5.75
N GLU A 238 11.07 8.13 -6.52
CA GLU A 238 10.11 9.23 -6.42
C GLU A 238 9.52 9.53 -7.79
N GLY A 239 8.19 9.58 -7.84
CA GLY A 239 7.45 10.07 -9.00
C GLY A 239 7.09 11.54 -8.81
N ARG A 240 7.38 12.38 -9.82
CA ARG A 240 7.13 13.82 -9.79
C ARG A 240 6.20 14.25 -10.92
N VAL A 241 5.28 15.15 -10.60
CA VAL A 241 4.43 15.85 -11.55
C VAL A 241 4.64 17.34 -11.36
N ASP A 242 5.04 18.07 -12.41
CA ASP A 242 5.38 19.51 -12.36
C ASP A 242 6.41 19.82 -11.25
N GLY A 243 7.43 18.97 -11.11
CA GLY A 243 8.49 19.09 -10.12
C GLY A 243 8.07 18.80 -8.67
N LYS A 244 6.81 18.42 -8.40
CA LYS A 244 6.30 18.08 -7.07
C LYS A 244 6.14 16.58 -6.93
N SER A 245 6.50 16.02 -5.78
CA SER A 245 6.35 14.61 -5.47
C SER A 245 4.88 14.19 -5.53
N ALA A 246 4.56 13.22 -6.39
CA ALA A 246 3.28 12.54 -6.41
C ALA A 246 3.30 11.30 -5.50
N PHE A 247 4.41 10.57 -5.49
CA PHE A 247 4.63 9.44 -4.59
C PHE A 247 6.11 9.27 -4.26
N SER A 248 6.40 8.57 -3.18
CA SER A 248 7.76 8.19 -2.80
C SER A 248 7.76 6.77 -2.28
N VAL A 249 8.73 5.98 -2.71
CA VAL A 249 8.93 4.58 -2.30
C VAL A 249 10.34 4.42 -1.76
N LYS A 250 10.48 3.66 -0.67
CA LYS A 250 11.76 3.14 -0.19
C LYS A 250 11.67 1.62 -0.18
N LEU A 251 12.59 0.95 -0.82
CA LEU A 251 12.73 -0.49 -0.90
C LEU A 251 14.01 -0.89 -0.18
N VAL A 252 13.94 -1.87 0.71
CA VAL A 252 15.09 -2.45 1.41
C VAL A 252 15.24 -3.90 0.99
N PHE A 253 16.45 -4.31 0.61
CA PHE A 253 16.77 -5.63 0.11
C PHE A 253 17.59 -6.44 1.10
#